data_4e8970cb52ca535f91b609656b49decd
#
_entry.id   4e8970cb52ca535f91b609656b49decd
#
_cell.length_a   1.000
_cell.length_b   1.000
_cell.length_c   1.000
_cell.angle_alpha   90.00
_cell.angle_beta   90.00
_cell.angle_gamma   90.00
#
_symmetry.space_group_name_H-M   'P 1'
#
loop_
_entity.id
_entity.type
_entity.pdbx_description
1 polymer ?
#
loop_
_entity_poly.entity_id
_entity_poly.type
_entity_poly.pdbx_seq_one_letter_code
_entity_poly.pdbx_strand_id
1 'polypeptide(L)'
;VKVFLELIVAPNFTKKALDILSKKQNLRIIKIRNIKKILKNHNQEFSLLPNCVLVQNVDDQKVTAKNIKIVSKKKPSKREVEDLIFAFRVVKYVRSNAIVIAKNKTTIGIGSGNTSRVDSVQFAIIKASRALKGNKKNLSGSVLASDAFFPFSDSIKLASSAKISSIIQPG
;
A
#
# COMPACT_ATOMS: atom_id res chain seq x y z
N VAL A 1 -8.10 20.87 -10.98
CA VAL A 1 -7.51 19.72 -10.28
C VAL A 1 -6.02 19.96 -10.14
N LYS A 2 -5.50 20.05 -8.89
CA LYS A 2 -4.08 20.31 -8.60
C LYS A 2 -3.19 19.07 -8.74
N VAL A 3 -3.79 17.88 -8.96
CA VAL A 3 -3.05 16.61 -9.07
C VAL A 3 -2.74 16.33 -10.54
N PHE A 4 -1.50 15.94 -10.81
CA PHE A 4 -1.10 15.44 -12.13
C PHE A 4 -1.75 14.07 -12.35
N LEU A 5 -2.50 13.91 -13.41
CA LEU A 5 -3.19 12.68 -13.79
C LEU A 5 -3.09 12.51 -15.30
N GLU A 6 -2.74 11.34 -15.76
CA GLU A 6 -2.68 10.97 -17.18
C GLU A 6 -3.89 10.14 -17.63
N LEU A 7 -4.49 9.40 -16.68
CA LEU A 7 -5.59 8.49 -16.94
C LEU A 7 -6.56 8.47 -15.76
N ILE A 8 -7.86 8.47 -16.05
CA ILE A 8 -8.93 8.18 -15.08
C ILE A 8 -9.82 7.09 -15.65
N VAL A 9 -10.07 6.07 -14.83
CA VAL A 9 -10.99 4.97 -15.14
C VAL A 9 -12.13 4.98 -14.14
N ALA A 10 -13.38 4.92 -14.61
CA ALA A 10 -14.54 4.82 -13.74
C ALA A 10 -15.70 4.05 -14.42
N PRO A 11 -16.63 3.49 -13.63
CA PRO A 11 -17.83 2.84 -14.18
C PRO A 11 -18.74 3.82 -14.93
N ASN A 12 -18.79 5.07 -14.47
CA ASN A 12 -19.56 6.15 -15.09
C ASN A 12 -18.98 7.51 -14.68
N PHE A 13 -19.33 8.53 -15.44
CA PHE A 13 -19.01 9.94 -15.17
C PHE A 13 -20.29 10.77 -15.26
N THR A 14 -20.46 11.70 -14.33
CA THR A 14 -21.50 12.73 -14.46
C THR A 14 -21.08 13.76 -15.51
N LYS A 15 -22.05 14.47 -16.08
CA LYS A 15 -21.77 15.57 -17.03
C LYS A 15 -20.83 16.61 -16.42
N LYS A 16 -21.11 17.02 -15.20
CA LYS A 16 -20.26 17.97 -14.45
C LYS A 16 -18.82 17.48 -14.25
N ALA A 17 -18.64 16.17 -14.00
CA ALA A 17 -17.29 15.60 -13.87
C ALA A 17 -16.55 15.64 -15.22
N LEU A 18 -17.22 15.31 -16.33
CA LEU A 18 -16.63 15.39 -17.67
C LEU A 18 -16.26 16.81 -18.04
N ASP A 19 -17.12 17.80 -17.74
CA ASP A 19 -16.86 19.23 -17.99
C ASP A 19 -15.61 19.74 -17.25
N ILE A 20 -15.34 19.19 -16.05
CA ILE A 20 -14.15 19.55 -15.27
C ILE A 20 -12.91 18.81 -15.80
N LEU A 21 -13.03 17.54 -16.12
CA LEU A 21 -11.90 16.69 -16.51
C LEU A 21 -11.43 16.98 -17.94
N SER A 22 -12.35 17.30 -18.88
CA SER A 22 -12.05 17.62 -20.28
C SER A 22 -11.22 18.89 -20.45
N LYS A 23 -11.16 19.76 -19.42
CA LYS A 23 -10.27 20.92 -19.44
C LYS A 23 -8.78 20.55 -19.44
N LYS A 24 -8.45 19.29 -19.13
CA LYS A 24 -7.09 18.75 -19.21
C LYS A 24 -6.91 18.01 -20.54
N GLN A 25 -6.30 18.66 -21.53
CA GLN A 25 -6.18 18.15 -22.90
C GLN A 25 -5.53 16.78 -23.04
N ASN A 26 -4.56 16.46 -22.17
CA ASN A 26 -3.81 15.20 -22.22
C ASN A 26 -4.37 14.12 -21.26
N LEU A 27 -5.49 14.38 -20.58
CA LEU A 27 -6.10 13.42 -19.67
C LEU A 27 -6.97 12.42 -20.45
N ARG A 28 -6.62 11.15 -20.34
CA ARG A 28 -7.41 10.06 -20.91
C ARG A 28 -8.52 9.67 -19.93
N ILE A 29 -9.77 9.65 -20.39
CA ILE A 29 -10.94 9.31 -19.58
C ILE A 29 -11.53 8.01 -20.13
N ILE A 30 -11.48 6.94 -19.35
CA ILE A 30 -11.99 5.63 -19.76
C ILE A 30 -13.20 5.26 -18.91
N LYS A 31 -14.32 4.96 -19.56
CA LYS A 31 -15.52 4.41 -18.93
C LYS A 31 -15.55 2.91 -19.11
N ILE A 32 -15.53 2.15 -18.01
CA ILE A 32 -15.65 0.70 -18.02
C ILE A 32 -16.95 0.30 -17.32
N ARG A 33 -17.98 -0.02 -18.11
CA ARG A 33 -19.23 -0.56 -17.57
C ARG A 33 -18.97 -1.95 -16.95
N ASN A 34 -19.67 -2.28 -15.87
CA ASN A 34 -19.59 -3.60 -15.21
C ASN A 34 -18.20 -4.02 -14.71
N ILE A 35 -17.32 -3.06 -14.36
CA ILE A 35 -15.96 -3.32 -13.85
C ILE A 35 -15.96 -4.37 -12.72
N LYS A 36 -16.99 -4.37 -11.84
CA LYS A 36 -17.12 -5.36 -10.78
C LYS A 36 -17.29 -6.79 -11.29
N LYS A 37 -18.00 -6.99 -12.43
CA LYS A 37 -18.18 -8.31 -13.07
C LYS A 37 -16.88 -8.78 -13.71
N ILE A 38 -16.17 -7.86 -14.35
CA ILE A 38 -14.87 -8.16 -14.97
C ILE A 38 -13.87 -8.62 -13.90
N LEU A 39 -13.77 -7.89 -12.77
CA LEU A 39 -12.85 -8.23 -11.68
C LEU A 39 -13.21 -9.55 -10.96
N LYS A 40 -14.48 -9.94 -10.91
CA LYS A 40 -14.89 -11.21 -10.29
C LYS A 40 -14.50 -12.46 -11.10
N ASN A 41 -14.28 -12.33 -12.39
CA ASN A 41 -13.98 -13.46 -13.27
C ASN A 41 -12.47 -13.71 -13.44
N HIS A 42 -11.62 -12.92 -12.80
CA HIS A 42 -10.17 -13.12 -12.80
C HIS A 42 -9.77 -13.95 -11.58
N ASN A 43 -9.66 -15.27 -11.75
CA ASN A 43 -9.22 -16.19 -10.70
C ASN A 43 -7.72 -16.49 -10.76
N GLN A 44 -7.05 -16.11 -11.86
CA GLN A 44 -5.64 -16.38 -12.08
C GLN A 44 -4.92 -15.16 -12.65
N GLU A 45 -3.67 -15.03 -12.26
CA GLU A 45 -2.71 -14.06 -12.79
C GLU A 45 -1.67 -14.81 -13.63
N PHE A 46 -1.28 -14.21 -14.76
CA PHE A 46 -0.31 -14.75 -15.71
C PHE A 46 0.86 -13.80 -15.84
N SER A 47 2.07 -14.31 -15.68
CA SER A 47 3.31 -13.59 -15.97
C SER A 47 4.05 -14.28 -17.10
N LEU A 48 4.19 -13.59 -18.22
CA LEU A 48 4.91 -14.10 -19.40
C LEU A 48 6.41 -13.90 -19.19
N LEU A 49 7.18 -14.96 -19.35
CA LEU A 49 8.63 -14.98 -19.36
C LEU A 49 9.11 -15.57 -20.68
N PRO A 50 10.38 -15.34 -21.08
CA PRO A 50 10.93 -16.04 -22.23
C PRO A 50 10.76 -17.57 -22.10
N ASN A 51 10.07 -18.19 -23.04
CA ASN A 51 9.81 -19.62 -23.13
C ASN A 51 8.96 -20.25 -22.01
N CYS A 52 8.35 -19.45 -21.10
CA CYS A 52 7.45 -19.99 -20.08
C CYS A 52 6.41 -18.97 -19.61
N VAL A 53 5.39 -19.49 -18.92
CA VAL A 53 4.34 -18.69 -18.28
C VAL A 53 4.23 -19.09 -16.81
N LEU A 54 4.31 -18.12 -15.92
CA LEU A 54 3.95 -18.32 -14.52
C LEU A 54 2.44 -18.09 -14.36
N VAL A 55 1.79 -19.05 -13.74
CA VAL A 55 0.35 -18.98 -13.44
C VAL A 55 0.15 -19.09 -11.92
N GLN A 56 -0.58 -18.16 -11.35
CA GLN A 56 -0.93 -18.19 -9.93
C GLN A 56 -2.37 -17.78 -9.72
N ASN A 57 -2.96 -18.20 -8.61
CA ASN A 57 -4.25 -17.70 -8.21
C ASN A 57 -4.14 -16.23 -7.78
N VAL A 58 -5.19 -15.45 -8.09
CA VAL A 58 -5.29 -14.07 -7.61
C VAL A 58 -5.35 -14.08 -6.10
N ASP A 59 -4.51 -13.30 -5.44
CA ASP A 59 -4.61 -13.06 -4.01
C ASP A 59 -5.82 -12.14 -3.72
N ASP A 60 -6.97 -12.72 -3.47
CA ASP A 60 -8.22 -12.01 -3.14
C ASP A 60 -8.54 -12.01 -1.64
N GLN A 61 -7.64 -12.53 -0.81
CA GLN A 61 -7.85 -12.60 0.63
C GLN A 61 -8.06 -11.22 1.26
N LYS A 62 -9.15 -11.11 2.00
CA LYS A 62 -9.53 -9.88 2.71
C LYS A 62 -9.08 -9.97 4.16
N VAL A 63 -7.97 -9.33 4.49
CA VAL A 63 -7.54 -9.19 5.87
C VAL A 63 -8.50 -8.27 6.62
N THR A 64 -8.95 -8.75 7.78
CA THR A 64 -9.83 -8.05 8.73
C THR A 64 -9.21 -8.09 10.14
N ALA A 65 -9.75 -7.34 11.08
CA ALA A 65 -9.28 -7.35 12.46
C ALA A 65 -9.34 -8.76 13.11
N LYS A 66 -10.24 -9.64 12.65
CA LYS A 66 -10.38 -11.01 13.13
C LYS A 66 -9.21 -11.93 12.74
N ASN A 67 -8.52 -11.60 11.65
CA ASN A 67 -7.38 -12.39 11.14
C ASN A 67 -6.04 -11.98 11.76
N ILE A 68 -6.00 -10.89 12.56
CA ILE A 68 -4.77 -10.37 13.12
C ILE A 68 -4.48 -11.05 14.46
N LYS A 69 -3.32 -11.68 14.58
CA LYS A 69 -2.79 -12.18 15.84
C LYS A 69 -1.82 -11.15 16.43
N ILE A 70 -2.12 -10.66 17.64
CA ILE A 70 -1.24 -9.73 18.34
C ILE A 70 -0.20 -10.54 19.11
N VAL A 71 1.08 -10.36 18.75
CA VAL A 71 2.21 -11.11 19.36
C VAL A 71 3.05 -10.26 20.31
N SER A 72 2.84 -8.94 20.34
CA SER A 72 3.57 -8.01 21.22
C SER A 72 2.89 -7.80 22.58
N LYS A 73 3.67 -7.46 23.60
CA LYS A 73 3.13 -7.10 24.94
C LYS A 73 2.20 -5.88 24.85
N LYS A 74 2.61 -4.84 24.12
CA LYS A 74 1.77 -3.66 23.85
C LYS A 74 0.79 -3.96 22.73
N LYS A 75 -0.50 -3.78 23.00
CA LYS A 75 -1.56 -3.97 22.01
C LYS A 75 -1.75 -2.67 21.19
N PRO A 76 -1.98 -2.76 19.88
CA PRO A 76 -2.32 -1.61 19.07
C PRO A 76 -3.71 -1.06 19.46
N SER A 77 -3.89 0.25 19.37
CA SER A 77 -5.19 0.89 19.51
C SER A 77 -6.12 0.53 18.33
N LYS A 78 -7.42 0.72 18.48
CA LYS A 78 -8.41 0.49 17.43
C LYS A 78 -8.04 1.23 16.13
N ARG A 79 -7.61 2.48 16.24
CA ARG A 79 -7.16 3.30 15.09
C ARG A 79 -5.91 2.72 14.42
N GLU A 80 -4.93 2.28 15.20
CA GLU A 80 -3.73 1.64 14.65
C GLU A 80 -4.08 0.34 13.93
N VAL A 81 -5.01 -0.47 14.43
CA VAL A 81 -5.50 -1.67 13.74
C VAL A 81 -6.15 -1.32 12.39
N GLU A 82 -6.96 -0.28 12.32
CA GLU A 82 -7.56 0.19 11.07
C GLU A 82 -6.49 0.65 10.06
N ASP A 83 -5.48 1.38 10.52
CA ASP A 83 -4.36 1.84 9.72
C ASP A 83 -3.45 0.67 9.27
N LEU A 84 -3.22 -0.32 10.14
CA LEU A 84 -2.48 -1.55 9.82
C LEU A 84 -3.16 -2.35 8.71
N ILE A 85 -4.48 -2.55 8.81
CA ILE A 85 -5.27 -3.25 7.77
C ILE A 85 -5.21 -2.47 6.45
N PHE A 86 -5.34 -1.15 6.50
CA PHE A 86 -5.22 -0.31 5.33
C PHE A 86 -3.83 -0.45 4.68
N ALA A 87 -2.75 -0.29 5.47
CA ALA A 87 -1.38 -0.43 4.99
C ALA A 87 -1.08 -1.82 4.43
N PHE A 88 -1.61 -2.88 5.07
CA PHE A 88 -1.43 -4.26 4.62
C PHE A 88 -2.15 -4.54 3.29
N ARG A 89 -3.31 -3.93 3.06
CA ARG A 89 -3.98 -4.00 1.76
C ARG A 89 -3.23 -3.27 0.65
N VAL A 90 -2.54 -2.19 0.99
CA VAL A 90 -1.72 -1.43 0.02
C VAL A 90 -0.44 -2.17 -0.31
N VAL A 91 0.26 -2.74 0.69
CA VAL A 91 1.57 -3.40 0.50
C VAL A 91 1.50 -4.58 -0.46
N LYS A 92 0.37 -5.27 -0.52
CA LYS A 92 0.07 -6.34 -1.48
C LYS A 92 0.33 -5.94 -2.96
N TYR A 93 0.11 -4.67 -3.30
CA TYR A 93 0.30 -4.15 -4.67
C TYR A 93 1.65 -3.46 -4.87
N VAL A 94 2.53 -3.53 -3.87
CA VAL A 94 3.87 -2.93 -3.94
C VAL A 94 4.89 -4.02 -4.28
N ARG A 95 5.81 -3.73 -5.19
CA ARG A 95 6.84 -4.68 -5.59
C ARG A 95 7.77 -5.02 -4.42
N SER A 96 7.95 -6.31 -4.17
CA SER A 96 8.82 -6.86 -3.11
C SER A 96 10.31 -6.46 -3.31
N ASN A 97 11.13 -6.31 -2.28
CA ASN A 97 10.73 -6.21 -0.89
C ASN A 97 9.91 -4.94 -0.66
N ALA A 98 8.72 -5.08 -0.08
CA ALA A 98 7.75 -3.99 0.01
C ALA A 98 7.43 -3.60 1.45
N ILE A 99 7.47 -2.29 1.71
CA ILE A 99 7.10 -1.67 2.98
C ILE A 99 6.16 -0.49 2.71
N VAL A 100 5.07 -0.43 3.45
CA VAL A 100 4.13 0.69 3.43
C VAL A 100 3.99 1.29 4.82
N ILE A 101 4.20 2.60 4.93
CA ILE A 101 3.92 3.37 6.15
C ILE A 101 2.63 4.17 5.91
N ALA A 102 1.69 4.04 6.84
CA ALA A 102 0.41 4.71 6.77
C ALA A 102 0.05 5.42 8.08
N LYS A 103 -0.78 6.45 7.95
CA LYS A 103 -1.38 7.19 9.07
C LYS A 103 -2.74 7.72 8.63
N ASN A 104 -3.78 7.52 9.44
CA ASN A 104 -5.15 7.96 9.15
C ASN A 104 -5.67 7.43 7.80
N LYS A 105 -5.46 6.14 7.51
CA LYS A 105 -5.83 5.50 6.25
C LYS A 105 -5.26 6.22 5.01
N THR A 106 -4.09 6.82 5.18
CA THR A 106 -3.36 7.50 4.11
C THR A 106 -1.95 6.95 4.06
N THR A 107 -1.50 6.55 2.89
CA THR A 107 -0.12 6.13 2.65
C THR A 107 0.80 7.35 2.69
N ILE A 108 1.79 7.35 3.56
CA ILE A 108 2.74 8.45 3.72
C ILE A 108 4.16 8.08 3.28
N GLY A 109 4.48 6.79 3.17
CA GLY A 109 5.80 6.34 2.70
C GLY A 109 5.73 4.92 2.14
N ILE A 110 6.41 4.67 1.03
CA ILE A 110 6.54 3.36 0.39
C ILE A 110 8.01 3.10 0.07
N GLY A 111 8.52 1.97 0.54
CA GLY A 111 9.76 1.33 0.07
C GLY A 111 9.40 0.15 -0.82
N SER A 112 9.95 0.07 -2.02
CA SER A 112 9.53 -0.89 -3.04
C SER A 112 10.71 -1.38 -3.86
N GLY A 113 10.76 -2.66 -4.15
CA GLY A 113 11.67 -3.26 -5.11
C GLY A 113 13.15 -3.26 -4.70
N ASN A 114 13.46 -3.07 -3.43
CA ASN A 114 14.83 -3.11 -2.94
C ASN A 114 15.30 -4.56 -2.73
N THR A 115 16.61 -4.78 -2.85
CA THR A 115 17.24 -6.09 -2.67
C THR A 115 17.21 -6.55 -1.21
N SER A 116 17.15 -5.62 -0.25
CA SER A 116 16.98 -5.93 1.17
C SER A 116 15.72 -5.31 1.75
N ARG A 117 15.14 -5.96 2.76
CA ARG A 117 13.93 -5.47 3.43
C ARG A 117 14.23 -4.25 4.29
N VAL A 118 15.39 -4.20 4.93
CA VAL A 118 15.82 -3.05 5.73
C VAL A 118 15.96 -1.79 4.89
N ASP A 119 16.43 -1.89 3.64
CA ASP A 119 16.49 -0.75 2.72
C ASP A 119 15.09 -0.25 2.36
N SER A 120 14.14 -1.17 2.14
CA SER A 120 12.74 -0.79 1.92
C SER A 120 12.15 -0.07 3.12
N VAL A 121 12.46 -0.48 4.36
CA VAL A 121 12.06 0.24 5.58
C VAL A 121 12.68 1.64 5.60
N GLN A 122 13.97 1.76 5.31
CA GLN A 122 14.67 3.05 5.29
C GLN A 122 14.08 4.02 4.26
N PHE A 123 13.85 3.55 3.03
CA PHE A 123 13.23 4.38 1.98
C PHE A 123 11.80 4.79 2.33
N ALA A 124 11.00 3.88 2.91
CA ALA A 124 9.65 4.20 3.37
C ALA A 124 9.68 5.30 4.45
N ILE A 125 10.59 5.21 5.43
CA ILE A 125 10.77 6.22 6.50
C ILE A 125 11.17 7.58 5.91
N ILE A 126 12.11 7.63 4.97
CA ILE A 126 12.55 8.87 4.31
C ILE A 126 11.36 9.55 3.62
N LYS A 127 10.58 8.79 2.86
CA LYS A 127 9.39 9.32 2.14
C LYS A 127 8.31 9.78 3.12
N ALA A 128 8.02 9.00 4.17
CA ALA A 128 7.04 9.36 5.19
C ALA A 128 7.42 10.65 5.92
N SER A 129 8.70 10.82 6.26
CA SER A 129 9.22 12.04 6.89
C SER A 129 9.04 13.27 6.01
N ARG A 130 9.27 13.14 4.70
CA ARG A 130 9.04 14.22 3.73
C ARG A 130 7.55 14.57 3.61
N ALA A 131 6.68 13.55 3.56
CA ALA A 131 5.23 13.75 3.44
C ALA A 131 4.63 14.50 4.64
N LEU A 132 5.15 14.26 5.84
CA LEU A 132 4.68 14.90 7.06
C LEU A 132 5.32 16.29 7.33
N LYS A 133 6.15 16.82 6.42
CA LYS A 133 6.84 18.12 6.54
C LYS A 133 7.54 18.33 7.89
N GLY A 134 7.96 17.25 8.53
CA GLY A 134 8.41 17.26 9.92
C GLY A 134 9.78 16.64 10.14
N ASN A 135 10.18 16.60 11.41
CA ASN A 135 11.42 16.02 11.87
C ASN A 135 11.58 14.59 11.35
N LYS A 136 12.63 14.32 10.58
CA LYS A 136 12.94 13.06 9.86
C LYS A 136 12.88 11.80 10.73
N LYS A 137 12.76 11.92 12.05
CA LYS A 137 12.81 10.81 13.00
C LYS A 137 11.53 10.61 13.82
N ASN A 138 10.45 11.37 13.57
CA ASN A 138 9.24 11.26 14.38
C ASN A 138 8.01 10.93 13.56
N LEU A 139 7.81 9.64 13.32
CA LEU A 139 6.61 9.10 12.67
C LEU A 139 5.60 8.57 13.71
N SER A 140 5.56 9.17 14.89
CA SER A 140 4.65 8.77 15.96
C SER A 140 3.19 8.74 15.51
N GLY A 141 2.48 7.67 15.90
CA GLY A 141 1.09 7.43 15.49
C GLY A 141 0.94 6.97 14.04
N SER A 142 2.03 6.65 13.33
CA SER A 142 1.97 5.92 12.05
C SER A 142 2.23 4.43 12.27
N VAL A 143 1.80 3.64 11.30
CA VAL A 143 1.95 2.19 11.28
C VAL A 143 2.75 1.74 10.06
N LEU A 144 3.30 0.53 10.12
CA LEU A 144 4.09 -0.06 9.06
C LEU A 144 3.53 -1.44 8.68
N ALA A 145 3.40 -1.70 7.38
CA ALA A 145 3.09 -3.02 6.82
C ALA A 145 4.24 -3.53 5.96
N SER A 146 4.53 -4.82 6.06
CA SER A 146 5.49 -5.54 5.23
C SER A 146 4.80 -6.63 4.43
N ASP A 147 5.24 -6.86 3.21
CA ASP A 147 4.75 -7.93 2.32
C ASP A 147 5.19 -9.35 2.75
N ALA A 148 6.23 -9.45 3.61
CA ALA A 148 6.68 -10.71 4.21
C ALA A 148 7.21 -10.47 5.63
N PHE A 149 7.55 -11.58 6.34
CA PHE A 149 8.10 -11.50 7.69
C PHE A 149 9.48 -10.83 7.75
N PHE A 150 9.84 -10.31 8.91
CA PHE A 150 11.16 -9.73 9.16
C PHE A 150 12.12 -10.83 9.65
N PRO A 151 13.12 -11.21 8.83
CA PRO A 151 14.06 -12.28 9.21
C PRO A 151 15.03 -11.85 10.32
N PHE A 152 15.28 -10.54 10.44
CA PHE A 152 16.21 -9.94 11.40
C PHE A 152 15.58 -8.78 12.15
N SER A 153 16.18 -8.42 13.29
CA SER A 153 15.70 -7.31 14.13
C SER A 153 16.07 -5.91 13.62
N ASP A 154 16.92 -5.79 12.60
CA ASP A 154 17.40 -4.55 12.03
C ASP A 154 16.27 -3.62 11.55
N SER A 155 15.36 -4.17 10.78
CA SER A 155 14.17 -3.47 10.27
C SER A 155 13.25 -2.99 11.39
N ILE A 156 13.05 -3.83 12.42
CA ILE A 156 12.24 -3.49 13.60
C ILE A 156 12.91 -2.38 14.42
N LYS A 157 14.23 -2.46 14.62
CA LYS A 157 15.03 -1.41 15.31
C LYS A 157 14.93 -0.08 14.56
N LEU A 158 15.04 -0.12 13.23
CA LEU A 158 14.94 1.08 12.39
C LEU A 158 13.52 1.71 12.46
N ALA A 159 12.47 0.90 12.38
CA ALA A 159 11.09 1.36 12.56
C ALA A 159 10.84 1.96 13.95
N SER A 160 11.38 1.32 14.99
CA SER A 160 11.31 1.81 16.38
C SER A 160 12.02 3.14 16.55
N SER A 161 13.23 3.30 15.99
CA SER A 161 13.99 4.55 16.03
C SER A 161 13.25 5.70 15.32
N ALA A 162 12.45 5.39 14.29
CA ALA A 162 11.57 6.34 13.61
C ALA A 162 10.24 6.58 14.37
N LYS A 163 10.04 5.93 15.54
CA LYS A 163 8.81 6.00 16.37
C LYS A 163 7.55 5.51 15.66
N ILE A 164 7.69 4.53 14.78
CA ILE A 164 6.54 3.79 14.23
C ILE A 164 5.82 3.09 15.40
N SER A 165 4.51 3.26 15.47
CA SER A 165 3.73 2.80 16.63
C SER A 165 3.38 1.32 16.59
N SER A 166 3.13 0.77 15.43
CA SER A 166 2.71 -0.62 15.24
C SER A 166 3.13 -1.16 13.88
N ILE A 167 3.37 -2.47 13.81
CA ILE A 167 3.83 -3.17 12.60
C ILE A 167 2.93 -4.36 12.33
N ILE A 168 2.62 -4.61 11.06
CA ILE A 168 1.93 -5.83 10.58
C ILE A 168 2.78 -6.51 9.51
N GLN A 169 2.83 -7.84 9.58
CA GLN A 169 3.47 -8.71 8.59
C GLN A 169 2.69 -10.02 8.47
N PRO A 170 2.82 -10.77 7.37
CA PRO A 170 2.37 -12.15 7.33
C PRO A 170 3.23 -13.00 8.29
N GLY A 171 2.63 -14.02 8.86
CA GLY A 171 3.29 -14.99 9.76
C GLY A 171 4.05 -16.05 9.00
#